data_e39add4d19be899620dbf5194fe77114
#
_entry.id   e39add4d19be899620dbf5194fe77114
#
_cell.length_a   1.000
_cell.length_b   1.000
_cell.length_c   1.000
_cell.angle_alpha   90.00
_cell.angle_beta   90.00
_cell.angle_gamma   90.00
#
_symmetry.space_group_name_H-M   'P 1'
#
loop_
_entity.id
_entity.type
_entity.pdbx_description
1 polymer ?
#
loop_
_entity_poly.entity_id
_entity_poly.type
_entity_poly.pdbx_seq_one_letter_code
_entity_poly.pdbx_strand_id
1 'polypeptide(L)'
;MKKVIIIGGGASGLVCAIVAARRGECVTILEKSNNCGKKILVSGNGRCNYWNSEFDITKFNSNNLDILEYILKNKDNVLPFFESLGIIPKIKNGYYYPYSNQSITVLNVLINELKRLNVNIEYDVEIVDIIKNNNSFYLISSNKKYVCDYVVVSTGSNAYVKDNTCGYDMLKRLGHSLIKPLPALVQLKGNDSCFKDWAGIRCDVNLSLYVNDKFVRCEIGEVQLTNYGISGICAMQLSSMISRCLYNNEKCMIKINFLNFLNSLEEFIDWLKCQSKKTNNKTIQELLDCVFNYKLTNIILKKSGIKNNKLVEQLTSNELTVLAQNVISFDIEIIDTMTFKESQVCSGGIPLCEINKDTLESLKVKNLYLTGEILDVDGNCGGYNLGFAWISGIIVGNSVGR
;
A
#
# COMPACT_ATOMS: atom_id res chain seq x y z
N MET A 1 -25.39 28.84 7.01
CA MET A 1 -24.29 27.90 6.64
C MET A 1 -24.41 26.67 7.50
N LYS A 2 -24.30 25.50 6.92
CA LYS A 2 -24.30 24.24 7.65
C LYS A 2 -22.91 23.99 8.23
N LYS A 3 -22.87 23.46 9.45
CA LYS A 3 -21.62 23.21 10.16
C LYS A 3 -21.11 21.81 9.85
N VAL A 4 -19.96 21.72 9.19
CA VAL A 4 -19.29 20.47 8.84
C VAL A 4 -18.07 20.27 9.73
N ILE A 5 -17.96 19.13 10.39
CA ILE A 5 -16.75 18.75 11.12
C ILE A 5 -16.12 17.53 10.42
N ILE A 6 -14.84 17.66 10.15
CA ILE A 6 -14.00 16.61 9.56
C ILE A 6 -13.07 16.08 10.65
N ILE A 7 -13.15 14.78 10.93
CA ILE A 7 -12.34 14.11 11.94
C ILE A 7 -11.11 13.52 11.22
N GLY A 8 -9.94 14.12 11.43
CA GLY A 8 -8.66 13.75 10.85
C GLY A 8 -8.20 14.69 9.74
N GLY A 9 -7.04 15.30 9.93
CA GLY A 9 -6.33 16.17 8.99
C GLY A 9 -5.36 15.41 8.08
N GLY A 10 -5.73 14.20 7.63
CA GLY A 10 -4.98 13.41 6.67
C GLY A 10 -5.23 13.84 5.23
N ALA A 11 -4.71 13.08 4.27
CA ALA A 11 -4.81 13.37 2.83
C ALA A 11 -6.26 13.63 2.40
N SER A 12 -7.18 12.71 2.65
CA SER A 12 -8.58 12.83 2.22
C SER A 12 -9.33 13.94 2.97
N GLY A 13 -9.05 14.10 4.28
CA GLY A 13 -9.70 15.12 5.10
C GLY A 13 -9.33 16.55 4.67
N LEU A 14 -8.06 16.81 4.36
CA LEU A 14 -7.60 18.12 3.88
C LEU A 14 -8.26 18.50 2.54
N VAL A 15 -8.31 17.54 1.59
CA VAL A 15 -8.96 17.76 0.29
C VAL A 15 -10.46 17.97 0.45
N CYS A 16 -11.13 17.14 1.26
CA CYS A 16 -12.54 17.28 1.56
C CYS A 16 -12.85 18.68 2.14
N ALA A 17 -12.03 19.14 3.09
CA ALA A 17 -12.19 20.46 3.72
C ALA A 17 -12.07 21.60 2.70
N ILE A 18 -11.08 21.56 1.82
CA ILE A 18 -10.89 22.58 0.78
C ILE A 18 -12.10 22.61 -0.15
N VAL A 19 -12.53 21.46 -0.66
CA VAL A 19 -13.63 21.38 -1.61
C VAL A 19 -14.95 21.84 -0.97
N ALA A 20 -15.24 21.43 0.26
CA ALA A 20 -16.46 21.87 0.98
C ALA A 20 -16.42 23.39 1.29
N ALA A 21 -15.27 23.91 1.74
CA ALA A 21 -15.12 25.34 2.03
C ALA A 21 -15.19 26.22 0.77
N ARG A 22 -14.66 25.78 -0.38
CA ARG A 22 -14.82 26.46 -1.67
C ARG A 22 -16.28 26.59 -2.10
N ARG A 23 -17.15 25.68 -1.61
CA ARG A 23 -18.61 25.73 -1.83
C ARG A 23 -19.34 26.63 -0.84
N GLY A 24 -18.64 27.19 0.15
CA GLY A 24 -19.23 28.07 1.16
C GLY A 24 -19.69 27.37 2.44
N GLU A 25 -19.34 26.08 2.66
CA GLU A 25 -19.68 25.40 3.90
C GLU A 25 -18.78 25.89 5.07
N CYS A 26 -19.32 25.89 6.30
CA CYS A 26 -18.56 26.22 7.51
C CYS A 26 -17.82 24.97 7.99
N VAL A 27 -16.54 24.85 7.65
CA VAL A 27 -15.75 23.65 7.87
C VAL A 27 -14.80 23.81 9.06
N THR A 28 -14.73 22.80 9.92
CA THR A 28 -13.73 22.65 10.98
C THR A 28 -13.07 21.28 10.85
N ILE A 29 -11.72 21.22 10.88
CA ILE A 29 -10.96 19.98 10.97
C ILE A 29 -10.55 19.77 12.42
N LEU A 30 -10.78 18.56 12.95
CA LEU A 30 -10.29 18.13 14.25
C LEU A 30 -9.19 17.08 14.03
N GLU A 31 -7.95 17.43 14.37
CA GLU A 31 -6.79 16.57 14.20
C GLU A 31 -6.21 16.16 15.55
N LYS A 32 -6.02 14.84 15.75
CA LYS A 32 -5.50 14.31 17.01
C LYS A 32 -4.03 14.65 17.29
N SER A 33 -3.31 14.96 16.25
CA SER A 33 -1.88 15.27 16.31
C SER A 33 -1.66 16.76 16.32
N ASN A 34 -0.43 17.17 16.68
CA ASN A 34 0.01 18.56 16.64
C ASN A 34 0.20 19.12 15.21
N ASN A 35 0.05 18.31 14.18
CA ASN A 35 0.12 18.71 12.77
C ASN A 35 -0.69 17.79 11.86
N CYS A 36 -1.19 18.31 10.74
CA CYS A 36 -1.86 17.57 9.68
C CYS A 36 -0.88 16.86 8.74
N GLY A 37 -1.37 15.90 7.96
CA GLY A 37 -0.69 15.36 6.80
C GLY A 37 0.53 14.48 7.06
N LYS A 38 0.68 13.90 8.26
CA LYS A 38 1.86 13.08 8.64
C LYS A 38 2.17 11.99 7.62
N LYS A 39 1.15 11.27 7.12
CA LYS A 39 1.35 10.23 6.10
C LYS A 39 1.75 10.81 4.73
N ILE A 40 1.31 12.03 4.39
CA ILE A 40 1.76 12.71 3.17
C ILE A 40 3.26 12.92 3.21
N LEU A 41 3.79 13.40 4.35
CA LEU A 41 5.21 13.74 4.51
C LEU A 41 6.15 12.55 4.31
N VAL A 42 5.75 11.35 4.72
CA VAL A 42 6.58 10.13 4.59
C VAL A 42 6.35 9.37 3.29
N SER A 43 5.31 9.72 2.53
CA SER A 43 4.96 9.03 1.29
C SER A 43 6.02 9.22 0.20
N GLY A 44 6.23 8.19 -0.63
CA GLY A 44 7.21 8.22 -1.71
C GLY A 44 8.64 8.55 -1.24
N ASN A 45 9.05 8.06 -0.06
CA ASN A 45 10.33 8.38 0.58
C ASN A 45 10.56 9.90 0.74
N GLY A 46 9.54 10.61 1.23
CA GLY A 46 9.59 12.05 1.45
C GLY A 46 9.39 12.91 0.20
N ARG A 47 9.06 12.29 -0.94
CA ARG A 47 8.82 13.00 -2.22
C ARG A 47 7.35 13.17 -2.57
N CYS A 48 6.45 12.42 -1.93
CA CYS A 48 5.02 12.34 -2.21
C CYS A 48 4.72 11.96 -3.68
N ASN A 49 4.70 10.65 -3.95
CA ASN A 49 4.11 10.16 -5.19
C ASN A 49 2.58 10.31 -5.08
N TYR A 50 2.04 11.43 -5.56
CA TYR A 50 0.65 11.79 -5.29
C TYR A 50 -0.35 11.28 -6.33
N TRP A 51 0.13 10.80 -7.50
CA TRP A 51 -0.70 10.28 -8.58
C TRP A 51 0.05 9.32 -9.49
N ASN A 52 -0.70 8.58 -10.33
CA ASN A 52 -0.16 7.68 -11.34
C ASN A 52 -0.93 7.82 -12.65
N SER A 53 -0.25 7.73 -13.80
CA SER A 53 -0.89 7.76 -15.11
C SER A 53 -1.72 6.51 -15.41
N GLU A 54 -1.31 5.34 -14.86
CA GLU A 54 -2.01 4.06 -15.01
C GLU A 54 -2.98 3.83 -13.83
N PHE A 55 -3.96 4.71 -13.68
CA PHE A 55 -4.90 4.67 -12.55
C PHE A 55 -6.16 3.92 -12.95
N ASP A 56 -6.20 2.63 -12.68
CA ASP A 56 -7.33 1.74 -12.98
C ASP A 56 -7.61 0.74 -11.84
N ILE A 57 -8.73 0.03 -11.94
CA ILE A 57 -9.23 -0.89 -10.90
C ILE A 57 -8.29 -2.06 -10.60
N THR A 58 -7.48 -2.51 -11.57
CA THR A 58 -6.56 -3.66 -11.41
C THR A 58 -5.42 -3.37 -10.42
N LYS A 59 -5.24 -2.10 -10.05
CA LYS A 59 -4.23 -1.65 -9.09
C LYS A 59 -4.75 -1.60 -7.65
N PHE A 60 -5.99 -2.03 -7.42
CA PHE A 60 -6.66 -1.93 -6.13
C PHE A 60 -7.21 -3.27 -5.64
N ASN A 61 -7.37 -3.38 -4.32
CA ASN A 61 -8.07 -4.45 -3.65
C ASN A 61 -9.23 -3.86 -2.84
N SER A 62 -10.36 -4.54 -2.86
CA SER A 62 -11.55 -4.26 -2.05
C SER A 62 -12.48 -5.47 -2.13
N ASN A 63 -13.33 -5.68 -1.14
CA ASN A 63 -14.37 -6.70 -1.22
C ASN A 63 -15.56 -6.27 -2.11
N ASN A 64 -15.58 -5.00 -2.55
CA ASN A 64 -16.65 -4.43 -3.40
C ASN A 64 -16.02 -3.71 -4.61
N LEU A 65 -15.36 -4.48 -5.50
CA LEU A 65 -14.64 -3.92 -6.65
C LEU A 65 -15.54 -3.16 -7.64
N ASP A 66 -16.76 -3.58 -7.83
CA ASP A 66 -17.76 -2.92 -8.68
C ASP A 66 -18.11 -1.51 -8.19
N ILE A 67 -18.28 -1.35 -6.86
CA ILE A 67 -18.52 -0.05 -6.24
C ILE A 67 -17.25 0.80 -6.32
N LEU A 68 -16.09 0.20 -6.06
CA LEU A 68 -14.81 0.90 -6.16
C LEU A 68 -14.58 1.42 -7.58
N GLU A 69 -14.78 0.59 -8.60
CA GLU A 69 -14.66 0.99 -10.01
C GLU A 69 -15.53 2.19 -10.34
N TYR A 70 -16.76 2.21 -9.81
CA TYR A 70 -17.67 3.35 -9.97
C TYR A 70 -17.11 4.63 -9.30
N ILE A 71 -16.59 4.54 -8.08
CA ILE A 71 -15.97 5.66 -7.37
C ILE A 71 -14.76 6.19 -8.15
N LEU A 72 -13.92 5.29 -8.68
CA LEU A 72 -12.73 5.64 -9.44
C LEU A 72 -13.00 6.38 -10.77
N LYS A 73 -14.23 6.41 -11.28
CA LYS A 73 -14.61 7.26 -12.43
C LYS A 73 -14.41 8.75 -12.16
N ASN A 74 -14.32 9.14 -10.89
CA ASN A 74 -14.03 10.52 -10.49
C ASN A 74 -12.54 10.89 -10.53
N LYS A 75 -11.67 10.01 -10.99
CA LYS A 75 -10.21 10.19 -11.04
C LYS A 75 -9.74 11.45 -11.79
N ASP A 76 -10.46 11.83 -12.82
CA ASP A 76 -10.11 12.98 -13.67
C ASP A 76 -10.21 14.32 -12.94
N ASN A 77 -10.85 14.38 -11.77
CA ASN A 77 -10.93 15.58 -10.94
C ASN A 77 -9.66 15.84 -10.12
N VAL A 78 -8.76 14.87 -9.98
CA VAL A 78 -7.62 14.97 -9.06
C VAL A 78 -6.53 15.90 -9.58
N LEU A 79 -6.08 15.73 -10.83
CA LEU A 79 -5.03 16.59 -11.39
C LEU A 79 -5.47 18.04 -11.48
N PRO A 80 -6.68 18.39 -12.03
CA PRO A 80 -7.19 19.76 -12.03
C PRO A 80 -7.29 20.37 -10.62
N PHE A 81 -7.64 19.57 -9.60
CA PHE A 81 -7.65 20.05 -8.23
C PHE A 81 -6.24 20.50 -7.79
N PHE A 82 -5.21 19.68 -7.98
CA PHE A 82 -3.84 20.04 -7.61
C PHE A 82 -3.26 21.17 -8.47
N GLU A 83 -3.60 21.24 -9.75
CA GLU A 83 -3.25 22.36 -10.62
C GLU A 83 -3.85 23.68 -10.11
N SER A 84 -5.11 23.65 -9.64
CA SER A 84 -5.77 24.82 -9.03
C SER A 84 -5.10 25.33 -7.76
N LEU A 85 -4.28 24.48 -7.12
CA LEU A 85 -3.46 24.82 -5.96
C LEU A 85 -2.03 25.24 -6.32
N GLY A 86 -1.68 25.24 -7.62
CA GLY A 86 -0.35 25.59 -8.11
C GLY A 86 0.68 24.47 -8.05
N ILE A 87 0.28 23.21 -7.91
CA ILE A 87 1.20 22.07 -8.01
C ILE A 87 1.59 21.84 -9.46
N ILE A 88 2.90 21.92 -9.71
CA ILE A 88 3.50 21.55 -10.99
C ILE A 88 3.98 20.10 -10.88
N PRO A 89 3.49 19.18 -11.73
CA PRO A 89 3.89 17.78 -11.69
C PRO A 89 5.29 17.56 -12.29
N LYS A 90 6.05 16.68 -11.68
CA LYS A 90 7.22 16.01 -12.24
C LYS A 90 6.88 14.56 -12.49
N ILE A 91 6.78 14.16 -13.75
CA ILE A 91 6.39 12.82 -14.14
C ILE A 91 7.64 11.99 -14.40
N LYS A 92 7.71 10.78 -13.78
CA LYS A 92 8.78 9.82 -14.02
C LYS A 92 8.17 8.41 -14.07
N ASN A 93 8.25 7.74 -15.21
CA ASN A 93 7.72 6.39 -15.42
C ASN A 93 6.24 6.25 -15.00
N GLY A 94 5.41 7.24 -15.34
CA GLY A 94 4.00 7.29 -14.96
C GLY A 94 3.70 7.75 -13.52
N TYR A 95 4.71 7.89 -12.66
CA TYR A 95 4.56 8.40 -11.29
C TYR A 95 4.61 9.93 -11.26
N TYR A 96 3.68 10.54 -10.53
CA TYR A 96 3.59 11.99 -10.37
C TYR A 96 4.13 12.44 -9.02
N TYR A 97 5.10 13.32 -9.05
CA TYR A 97 5.68 13.98 -7.88
C TYR A 97 5.51 15.48 -8.00
N PRO A 98 5.49 16.26 -6.90
CA PRO A 98 5.65 17.71 -7.02
C PRO A 98 7.01 18.02 -7.67
N TYR A 99 7.10 19.08 -8.47
CA TYR A 99 8.34 19.40 -9.18
C TYR A 99 9.53 19.60 -8.25
N SER A 100 9.29 20.07 -7.04
CA SER A 100 10.28 20.18 -5.96
C SER A 100 10.86 18.83 -5.47
N ASN A 101 10.24 17.68 -5.79
CA ASN A 101 10.51 16.38 -5.22
C ASN A 101 10.43 16.32 -3.68
N GLN A 102 9.62 17.18 -3.05
CA GLN A 102 9.46 17.25 -1.61
C GLN A 102 8.00 17.11 -1.21
N SER A 103 7.68 16.15 -0.36
CA SER A 103 6.31 15.91 0.13
C SER A 103 5.73 17.12 0.89
N ILE A 104 6.58 17.89 1.54
CA ILE A 104 6.17 19.10 2.25
C ILE A 104 5.53 20.13 1.30
N THR A 105 5.90 20.16 0.02
CA THR A 105 5.28 21.05 -0.96
C THR A 105 3.80 20.73 -1.12
N VAL A 106 3.44 19.44 -1.23
CA VAL A 106 2.03 19.04 -1.35
C VAL A 106 1.26 19.40 -0.08
N LEU A 107 1.83 19.17 1.09
CA LEU A 107 1.17 19.53 2.34
C LEU A 107 0.99 21.03 2.48
N ASN A 108 2.02 21.82 2.18
CA ASN A 108 1.97 23.28 2.33
C ASN A 108 0.92 23.93 1.43
N VAL A 109 0.75 23.48 0.19
CA VAL A 109 -0.29 24.06 -0.67
C VAL A 109 -1.69 23.75 -0.18
N LEU A 110 -1.92 22.56 0.39
CA LEU A 110 -3.19 22.19 1.01
C LEU A 110 -3.46 23.06 2.26
N ILE A 111 -2.50 23.20 3.15
CA ILE A 111 -2.64 24.00 4.38
C ILE A 111 -2.82 25.49 4.05
N ASN A 112 -2.08 26.02 3.09
CA ASN A 112 -2.20 27.42 2.69
C ASN A 112 -3.57 27.73 2.07
N GLU A 113 -4.13 26.81 1.28
CA GLU A 113 -5.46 26.95 0.73
C GLU A 113 -6.54 26.93 1.84
N LEU A 114 -6.40 26.04 2.83
CA LEU A 114 -7.31 26.00 3.99
C LEU A 114 -7.27 27.30 4.78
N LYS A 115 -6.09 27.89 4.99
CA LYS A 115 -5.93 29.22 5.61
C LYS A 115 -6.61 30.31 4.77
N ARG A 116 -6.42 30.31 3.46
CA ARG A 116 -7.05 31.28 2.53
C ARG A 116 -8.59 31.20 2.57
N LEU A 117 -9.12 29.98 2.75
CA LEU A 117 -10.56 29.72 2.86
C LEU A 117 -11.10 29.92 4.30
N ASN A 118 -10.28 30.37 5.25
CA ASN A 118 -10.62 30.52 6.66
C ASN A 118 -11.18 29.25 7.32
N VAL A 119 -10.69 28.07 6.91
CA VAL A 119 -11.05 26.80 7.55
C VAL A 119 -10.38 26.73 8.92
N ASN A 120 -11.16 26.45 9.97
CA ASN A 120 -10.64 26.24 11.29
C ASN A 120 -10.00 24.84 11.41
N ILE A 121 -8.79 24.77 11.99
CA ILE A 121 -8.11 23.49 12.29
C ILE A 121 -7.77 23.51 13.77
N GLU A 122 -8.37 22.57 14.51
CA GLU A 122 -8.04 22.33 15.92
C GLU A 122 -7.10 21.11 16.02
N TYR A 123 -5.91 21.33 16.51
CA TYR A 123 -4.89 20.29 16.74
C TYR A 123 -5.00 19.71 18.15
N ASP A 124 -4.36 18.56 18.36
CA ASP A 124 -4.35 17.84 19.64
C ASP A 124 -5.76 17.50 20.17
N VAL A 125 -6.68 17.28 19.23
CA VAL A 125 -8.09 16.93 19.51
C VAL A 125 -8.39 15.51 19.00
N GLU A 126 -8.38 14.55 19.90
CA GLU A 126 -8.80 13.18 19.61
C GLU A 126 -10.30 13.02 19.88
N ILE A 127 -11.04 12.69 18.84
CA ILE A 127 -12.47 12.34 18.97
C ILE A 127 -12.55 10.84 19.27
N VAL A 128 -13.19 10.51 20.38
CA VAL A 128 -13.33 9.13 20.89
C VAL A 128 -14.73 8.57 20.66
N ASP A 129 -15.73 9.43 20.43
CA ASP A 129 -17.08 9.00 20.14
C ASP A 129 -17.88 9.98 19.27
N ILE A 130 -18.83 9.43 18.51
CA ILE A 130 -19.77 10.16 17.67
C ILE A 130 -21.19 9.72 18.06
N ILE A 131 -21.98 10.67 18.53
CA ILE A 131 -23.37 10.43 18.93
C ILE A 131 -24.30 11.17 17.97
N LYS A 132 -25.17 10.45 17.28
CA LYS A 132 -26.25 11.03 16.47
C LYS A 132 -27.44 11.37 17.36
N ASN A 133 -27.89 12.61 17.27
CA ASN A 133 -29.10 13.05 17.96
C ASN A 133 -29.97 13.87 17.00
N ASN A 134 -31.09 13.31 16.57
CA ASN A 134 -32.00 13.89 15.57
C ASN A 134 -31.19 14.38 14.33
N ASN A 135 -31.12 15.71 14.13
CA ASN A 135 -30.48 16.33 12.97
C ASN A 135 -29.03 16.77 13.21
N SER A 136 -28.49 16.58 14.42
CA SER A 136 -27.16 17.00 14.78
C SER A 136 -26.28 15.85 15.22
N PHE A 137 -24.98 16.07 15.24
CA PHE A 137 -23.98 15.18 15.82
C PHE A 137 -23.33 15.82 17.03
N TYR A 138 -23.05 14.99 18.02
CA TYR A 138 -22.18 15.31 19.14
C TYR A 138 -20.90 14.52 19.02
N LEU A 139 -19.77 15.21 18.87
CA LEU A 139 -18.45 14.60 18.82
C LEU A 139 -17.79 14.78 20.17
N ILE A 140 -17.38 13.69 20.77
CA ILE A 140 -16.82 13.66 22.11
C ILE A 140 -15.31 13.51 22.03
N SER A 141 -14.58 14.47 22.61
CA SER A 141 -13.16 14.33 22.92
C SER A 141 -12.95 14.20 24.42
N SER A 142 -11.73 13.96 24.88
CA SER A 142 -11.40 13.86 26.31
C SER A 142 -11.85 15.08 27.12
N ASN A 143 -11.80 16.28 26.51
CA ASN A 143 -11.96 17.55 27.25
C ASN A 143 -13.09 18.43 26.70
N LYS A 144 -13.66 18.11 25.53
CA LYS A 144 -14.61 19.02 24.86
C LYS A 144 -15.64 18.22 24.06
N LYS A 145 -16.84 18.79 23.95
CA LYS A 145 -17.92 18.31 23.10
C LYS A 145 -18.14 19.29 21.95
N TYR A 146 -18.18 18.77 20.73
CA TYR A 146 -18.47 19.55 19.52
C TYR A 146 -19.86 19.22 19.00
N VAL A 147 -20.51 20.20 18.39
CA VAL A 147 -21.84 20.05 17.77
C VAL A 147 -21.78 20.47 16.31
N CYS A 148 -22.31 19.64 15.40
CA CYS A 148 -22.37 19.94 13.98
C CYS A 148 -23.55 19.27 13.30
N ASP A 149 -23.82 19.69 12.05
CA ASP A 149 -24.88 19.15 11.21
C ASP A 149 -24.40 17.93 10.40
N TYR A 150 -23.13 17.95 10.00
CA TYR A 150 -22.47 16.94 9.17
C TYR A 150 -21.15 16.52 9.76
N VAL A 151 -20.85 15.22 9.64
CA VAL A 151 -19.59 14.64 10.08
C VAL A 151 -18.92 13.92 8.91
N VAL A 152 -17.63 14.16 8.72
CA VAL A 152 -16.78 13.39 7.81
C VAL A 152 -15.74 12.65 8.63
N VAL A 153 -15.70 11.33 8.53
CA VAL A 153 -14.69 10.48 9.17
C VAL A 153 -13.55 10.23 8.17
N SER A 154 -12.41 10.84 8.42
CA SER A 154 -11.18 10.75 7.61
C SER A 154 -9.95 10.38 8.46
N THR A 155 -10.17 9.53 9.48
CA THR A 155 -9.16 9.14 10.46
C THR A 155 -8.06 8.24 9.90
N GLY A 156 -8.25 7.73 8.69
CA GLY A 156 -7.34 6.77 8.07
C GLY A 156 -7.42 5.39 8.73
N SER A 157 -6.35 4.61 8.61
CA SER A 157 -6.23 3.23 9.07
C SER A 157 -5.21 3.07 10.19
N ASN A 158 -4.96 1.82 10.59
CA ASN A 158 -3.95 1.46 11.59
C ASN A 158 -2.51 1.47 11.05
N ALA A 159 -2.31 1.63 9.74
CA ALA A 159 -0.99 1.63 9.14
C ALA A 159 -0.14 2.80 9.65
N TYR A 160 1.16 2.51 9.92
CA TYR A 160 2.15 3.48 10.37
C TYR A 160 1.91 4.09 11.76
N VAL A 161 0.91 3.63 12.50
CA VAL A 161 0.56 4.14 13.83
C VAL A 161 0.51 3.00 14.84
N LYS A 162 1.05 3.21 16.04
CA LYS A 162 1.13 2.15 17.04
C LYS A 162 -0.22 1.67 17.58
N ASP A 163 -1.21 2.56 17.76
CA ASP A 163 -2.50 2.21 18.38
C ASP A 163 -3.59 3.16 17.87
N ASN A 164 -4.12 2.92 16.66
CA ASN A 164 -5.15 3.77 16.09
C ASN A 164 -6.41 2.99 15.72
N THR A 165 -7.12 2.51 16.70
CA THR A 165 -8.43 1.84 16.49
C THR A 165 -9.60 2.81 16.49
N CYS A 166 -9.41 4.02 16.96
CA CYS A 166 -10.46 4.98 17.32
C CYS A 166 -11.50 5.22 16.22
N GLY A 167 -11.06 5.39 14.96
CA GLY A 167 -11.97 5.62 13.83
C GLY A 167 -12.90 4.45 13.57
N TYR A 168 -12.38 3.23 13.55
CA TYR A 168 -13.16 2.02 13.33
C TYR A 168 -14.15 1.76 14.47
N ASP A 169 -13.73 1.96 15.72
CA ASP A 169 -14.58 1.71 16.88
C ASP A 169 -15.78 2.68 16.94
N MET A 170 -15.58 3.95 16.59
CA MET A 170 -16.67 4.91 16.45
C MET A 170 -17.69 4.47 15.40
N LEU A 171 -17.25 4.03 14.23
CA LEU A 171 -18.11 3.60 13.14
C LEU A 171 -18.85 2.28 13.47
N LYS A 172 -18.19 1.36 14.18
CA LYS A 172 -18.84 0.14 14.70
C LYS A 172 -19.98 0.47 15.67
N ARG A 173 -19.79 1.42 16.59
CA ARG A 173 -20.86 1.89 17.50
C ARG A 173 -22.03 2.53 16.75
N LEU A 174 -21.78 3.11 15.58
CA LEU A 174 -22.80 3.65 14.69
C LEU A 174 -23.44 2.59 13.77
N GLY A 175 -23.09 1.31 13.97
CA GLY A 175 -23.69 0.17 13.28
C GLY A 175 -22.96 -0.26 12.00
N HIS A 176 -21.82 0.32 11.66
CA HIS A 176 -21.01 -0.15 10.53
C HIS A 176 -20.33 -1.47 10.84
N SER A 177 -20.25 -2.35 9.85
CA SER A 177 -19.41 -3.53 9.91
C SER A 177 -17.96 -3.17 9.63
N LEU A 178 -17.04 -4.05 10.02
CA LEU A 178 -15.61 -3.86 9.82
C LEU A 178 -15.02 -5.12 9.20
N ILE A 179 -14.52 -5.01 7.99
CA ILE A 179 -13.61 -6.00 7.41
C ILE A 179 -12.28 -5.87 8.16
N LYS A 180 -11.84 -6.97 8.76
CA LYS A 180 -10.64 -6.98 9.61
C LYS A 180 -9.47 -6.25 8.93
N PRO A 181 -8.98 -5.13 9.48
CA PRO A 181 -7.79 -4.47 8.98
C PRO A 181 -6.56 -5.36 9.17
N LEU A 182 -5.77 -5.50 8.12
CA LEU A 182 -4.53 -6.28 8.10
C LEU A 182 -3.41 -5.42 7.50
N PRO A 183 -2.13 -5.63 7.89
CA PRO A 183 -1.01 -4.91 7.30
C PRO A 183 -0.91 -5.18 5.80
N ALA A 184 -0.73 -4.11 5.01
CA ALA A 184 -0.52 -4.19 3.57
C ALA A 184 0.59 -3.22 3.12
N LEU A 185 1.17 -3.46 1.94
CA LEU A 185 2.40 -2.84 1.48
C LEU A 185 3.49 -2.93 2.56
N VAL A 186 3.75 -4.15 2.97
CA VAL A 186 4.60 -4.50 4.12
C VAL A 186 5.52 -5.66 3.74
N GLN A 187 6.64 -5.79 4.45
CA GLN A 187 7.61 -6.86 4.23
C GLN A 187 7.04 -8.22 4.66
N LEU A 188 7.52 -9.29 4.03
CA LEU A 188 7.10 -10.67 4.23
C LEU A 188 8.11 -11.43 5.08
N LYS A 189 7.61 -12.18 6.07
CA LYS A 189 8.41 -13.08 6.91
C LYS A 189 8.28 -14.51 6.42
N GLY A 190 9.41 -15.15 6.26
CA GLY A 190 9.47 -16.57 5.92
C GLY A 190 10.16 -17.40 7.00
N ASN A 191 10.28 -18.69 6.73
CA ASN A 191 10.97 -19.62 7.60
C ASN A 191 12.02 -20.42 6.81
N ASP A 192 13.23 -19.84 6.66
CA ASP A 192 14.34 -20.54 6.01
C ASP A 192 15.67 -20.18 6.68
N SER A 193 16.54 -21.16 6.85
CA SER A 193 17.85 -21.02 7.48
C SER A 193 18.80 -20.11 6.68
N CYS A 194 18.60 -19.96 5.37
CA CYS A 194 19.46 -19.17 4.50
C CYS A 194 19.32 -17.66 4.67
N PHE A 195 18.26 -17.17 5.34
CA PHE A 195 17.95 -15.75 5.43
C PHE A 195 19.05 -14.90 6.07
N LYS A 196 19.77 -15.44 7.04
CA LYS A 196 20.91 -14.75 7.66
C LYS A 196 22.07 -14.55 6.68
N ASP A 197 22.30 -15.54 5.82
CA ASP A 197 23.43 -15.55 4.89
C ASP A 197 23.20 -14.62 3.69
N TRP A 198 21.96 -14.43 3.23
CA TRP A 198 21.64 -13.58 2.07
C TRP A 198 21.24 -12.14 2.41
N ALA A 199 21.12 -11.82 3.70
CA ALA A 199 20.65 -10.50 4.13
C ALA A 199 21.44 -9.34 3.51
N GLY A 200 20.70 -8.35 3.00
CA GLY A 200 21.26 -7.15 2.36
C GLY A 200 21.42 -7.24 0.84
N ILE A 201 21.20 -8.41 0.22
CA ILE A 201 21.24 -8.54 -1.25
C ILE A 201 19.98 -7.89 -1.84
N ARG A 202 20.15 -7.20 -2.96
CA ARG A 202 19.10 -6.72 -3.85
C ARG A 202 19.29 -7.33 -5.22
N CYS A 203 18.22 -7.78 -5.83
CA CYS A 203 18.22 -8.35 -7.18
C CYS A 203 16.87 -8.19 -7.86
N ASP A 204 16.86 -8.08 -9.17
CA ASP A 204 15.66 -8.08 -9.99
C ASP A 204 15.18 -9.52 -10.18
N VAL A 205 13.91 -9.77 -9.88
CA VAL A 205 13.33 -11.12 -9.84
C VAL A 205 11.90 -11.12 -10.37
N ASN A 206 11.40 -12.34 -10.66
CA ASN A 206 9.96 -12.59 -10.72
C ASN A 206 9.55 -13.29 -9.42
N LEU A 207 8.58 -12.72 -8.70
CA LEU A 207 7.98 -13.29 -7.49
C LEU A 207 6.61 -13.85 -7.80
N SER A 208 6.45 -15.17 -7.75
CA SER A 208 5.18 -15.85 -7.94
C SER A 208 4.58 -16.29 -6.63
N LEU A 209 3.38 -15.79 -6.30
CA LEU A 209 2.61 -16.20 -5.13
C LEU A 209 1.77 -17.44 -5.45
N TYR A 210 1.87 -18.44 -4.60
CA TYR A 210 1.01 -19.62 -4.57
C TYR A 210 0.27 -19.68 -3.23
N VAL A 211 -1.03 -19.93 -3.29
CA VAL A 211 -1.88 -20.14 -2.11
C VAL A 211 -2.48 -21.54 -2.19
N ASN A 212 -2.25 -22.37 -1.18
CA ASN A 212 -2.66 -23.78 -1.17
C ASN A 212 -2.23 -24.50 -2.47
N ASP A 213 -0.97 -24.28 -2.87
CA ASP A 213 -0.29 -24.83 -4.05
C ASP A 213 -0.89 -24.37 -5.42
N LYS A 214 -1.80 -23.39 -5.43
CA LYS A 214 -2.34 -22.79 -6.66
C LYS A 214 -1.68 -21.44 -6.94
N PHE A 215 -1.23 -21.24 -8.17
CA PHE A 215 -0.73 -19.94 -8.61
C PHE A 215 -1.82 -18.86 -8.51
N VAL A 216 -1.47 -17.72 -7.95
CA VAL A 216 -2.38 -16.58 -7.75
C VAL A 216 -1.93 -15.35 -8.51
N ARG A 217 -0.67 -14.94 -8.36
CA ARG A 217 -0.16 -13.70 -8.93
C ARG A 217 1.36 -13.73 -9.05
N CYS A 218 1.89 -13.02 -10.06
CA CYS A 218 3.32 -12.75 -10.21
C CYS A 218 3.57 -11.24 -10.20
N GLU A 219 4.62 -10.82 -9.48
CA GLU A 219 5.15 -9.47 -9.48
C GLU A 219 6.60 -9.48 -9.93
N ILE A 220 6.97 -8.51 -10.77
CA ILE A 220 8.32 -8.37 -11.33
C ILE A 220 8.96 -7.10 -10.78
N GLY A 221 10.20 -7.20 -10.32
CA GLY A 221 10.95 -6.04 -9.83
C GLY A 221 12.07 -6.37 -8.87
N GLU A 222 12.65 -5.33 -8.28
CA GLU A 222 13.70 -5.49 -7.28
C GLU A 222 13.15 -6.04 -5.97
N VAL A 223 13.70 -7.17 -5.52
CA VAL A 223 13.53 -7.70 -4.16
C VAL A 223 14.73 -7.36 -3.30
N GLN A 224 14.50 -7.11 -2.04
CA GLN A 224 15.52 -7.06 -1.01
C GLN A 224 15.42 -8.31 -0.14
N LEU A 225 16.48 -9.13 -0.15
CA LEU A 225 16.61 -10.28 0.71
C LEU A 225 17.02 -9.83 2.11
N THR A 226 16.32 -10.28 3.13
CA THR A 226 16.49 -9.84 4.52
C THR A 226 16.75 -11.03 5.45
N ASN A 227 17.14 -10.77 6.68
CA ASN A 227 17.37 -11.83 7.68
C ASN A 227 16.09 -12.46 8.25
N TYR A 228 14.92 -11.99 7.82
CA TYR A 228 13.60 -12.50 8.24
C TYR A 228 12.72 -12.98 7.06
N GLY A 229 13.16 -12.77 5.83
CA GLY A 229 12.40 -13.09 4.62
C GLY A 229 12.72 -12.15 3.47
N ILE A 230 11.72 -11.51 2.89
CA ILE A 230 11.87 -10.66 1.71
C ILE A 230 11.14 -9.31 1.85
N SER A 231 11.70 -8.29 1.23
CA SER A 231 11.18 -6.92 1.11
C SER A 231 11.35 -6.43 -0.34
N GLY A 232 11.07 -5.17 -0.58
CA GLY A 232 11.09 -4.57 -1.93
C GLY A 232 9.68 -4.40 -2.48
N ILE A 233 9.54 -3.59 -3.52
CA ILE A 233 8.22 -3.20 -4.04
C ILE A 233 7.42 -4.42 -4.49
N CYS A 234 8.03 -5.34 -5.24
CA CYS A 234 7.36 -6.55 -5.73
C CYS A 234 6.86 -7.45 -4.59
N ALA A 235 7.64 -7.63 -3.51
CA ALA A 235 7.21 -8.38 -2.34
C ALA A 235 6.08 -7.69 -1.58
N MET A 236 6.18 -6.37 -1.42
CA MET A 236 5.17 -5.57 -0.73
C MET A 236 3.84 -5.52 -1.47
N GLN A 237 3.84 -5.54 -2.79
CA GLN A 237 2.61 -5.60 -3.60
C GLN A 237 1.82 -6.91 -3.40
N LEU A 238 2.49 -8.01 -3.11
CA LEU A 238 1.85 -9.28 -2.79
C LEU A 238 1.30 -9.34 -1.36
N SER A 239 1.78 -8.46 -0.47
CA SER A 239 1.53 -8.56 0.98
C SER A 239 0.06 -8.43 1.38
N SER A 240 -0.76 -7.63 0.67
CA SER A 240 -2.18 -7.49 0.96
C SER A 240 -2.92 -8.83 0.83
N MET A 241 -2.68 -9.53 -0.28
CA MET A 241 -3.26 -10.86 -0.52
C MET A 241 -2.73 -11.88 0.50
N ILE A 242 -1.42 -11.88 0.73
CA ILE A 242 -0.77 -12.79 1.69
C ILE A 242 -1.31 -12.58 3.10
N SER A 243 -1.45 -11.33 3.57
CA SER A 243 -2.02 -11.02 4.88
C SER A 243 -3.43 -11.60 5.04
N ARG A 244 -4.27 -11.49 4.01
CA ARG A 244 -5.63 -12.08 4.02
C ARG A 244 -5.61 -13.60 4.04
N CYS A 245 -4.77 -14.22 3.21
CA CYS A 245 -4.63 -15.67 3.14
C CYS A 245 -4.14 -16.24 4.49
N LEU A 246 -3.10 -15.64 5.08
CA LEU A 246 -2.59 -16.04 6.39
C LEU A 246 -3.64 -15.86 7.51
N TYR A 247 -4.40 -14.77 7.48
CA TYR A 247 -5.51 -14.56 8.41
C TYR A 247 -6.58 -15.66 8.32
N ASN A 248 -6.81 -16.19 7.11
CA ASN A 248 -7.72 -17.31 6.85
C ASN A 248 -7.08 -18.69 7.08
N ASN A 249 -5.86 -18.77 7.63
CA ASN A 249 -5.07 -19.98 7.82
C ASN A 249 -4.74 -20.72 6.51
N GLU A 250 -4.58 -20.01 5.41
CA GLU A 250 -4.15 -20.57 4.13
C GLU A 250 -2.63 -20.59 4.03
N LYS A 251 -2.09 -21.63 3.38
CA LYS A 251 -0.65 -21.76 3.15
C LYS A 251 -0.21 -20.83 2.01
N CYS A 252 0.78 -19.97 2.29
CA CYS A 252 1.36 -19.05 1.30
C CYS A 252 2.79 -19.44 0.97
N MET A 253 3.08 -19.63 -0.31
CA MET A 253 4.40 -19.92 -0.85
C MET A 253 4.78 -18.86 -1.88
N ILE A 254 5.96 -18.29 -1.74
CA ILE A 254 6.58 -17.46 -2.79
C ILE A 254 7.63 -18.30 -3.51
N LYS A 255 7.57 -18.31 -4.84
CA LYS A 255 8.60 -18.85 -5.70
C LYS A 255 9.35 -17.69 -6.36
N ILE A 256 10.69 -17.68 -6.17
CA ILE A 256 11.55 -16.62 -6.72
C ILE A 256 12.27 -17.16 -7.95
N ASN A 257 12.09 -16.47 -9.08
CA ASN A 257 12.96 -16.64 -10.23
C ASN A 257 14.04 -15.53 -10.18
N PHE A 258 15.27 -15.90 -9.89
CA PHE A 258 16.41 -14.99 -9.80
C PHE A 258 17.01 -14.60 -11.16
N LEU A 259 16.61 -15.28 -12.26
CA LEU A 259 16.99 -14.95 -13.63
C LEU A 259 15.74 -14.65 -14.46
N ASN A 260 15.19 -13.47 -14.28
CA ASN A 260 13.90 -13.05 -14.84
C ASN A 260 13.82 -13.07 -16.38
N PHE A 261 14.92 -13.28 -17.08
CA PHE A 261 15.01 -13.47 -18.53
C PHE A 261 14.91 -14.94 -18.97
N LEU A 262 14.83 -15.89 -18.02
CA LEU A 262 14.61 -17.33 -18.26
C LEU A 262 13.29 -17.74 -17.56
N ASN A 263 12.48 -18.54 -18.23
CA ASN A 263 11.13 -18.85 -17.77
C ASN A 263 10.93 -20.33 -17.37
N SER A 264 11.89 -21.21 -17.69
CA SER A 264 11.77 -22.63 -17.37
C SER A 264 13.10 -23.22 -16.88
N LEU A 265 13.01 -24.41 -16.27
CA LEU A 265 14.19 -25.17 -15.82
C LEU A 265 15.05 -25.59 -17.00
N GLU A 266 14.43 -25.97 -18.10
CA GLU A 266 15.09 -26.39 -19.34
C GLU A 266 15.88 -25.22 -19.94
N GLU A 267 15.27 -24.04 -20.05
CA GLU A 267 15.95 -22.84 -20.54
C GLU A 267 17.20 -22.51 -19.70
N PHE A 268 17.10 -22.63 -18.37
CA PHE A 268 18.25 -22.43 -17.50
C PHE A 268 19.35 -23.46 -17.72
N ILE A 269 19.00 -24.74 -17.83
CA ILE A 269 19.98 -25.83 -18.06
C ILE A 269 20.69 -25.62 -19.38
N ASP A 270 19.98 -25.27 -20.46
CA ASP A 270 20.54 -25.02 -21.77
C ASP A 270 21.42 -23.76 -21.78
N TRP A 271 20.96 -22.69 -21.11
CA TRP A 271 21.74 -21.48 -20.90
C TRP A 271 23.05 -21.79 -20.18
N LEU A 272 23.01 -22.54 -19.08
CA LEU A 272 24.18 -22.90 -18.29
C LEU A 272 25.20 -23.71 -19.10
N LYS A 273 24.75 -24.73 -19.84
CA LYS A 273 25.60 -25.53 -20.71
C LYS A 273 26.21 -24.69 -21.83
N CYS A 274 25.47 -23.75 -22.40
CA CYS A 274 25.97 -22.83 -23.42
C CYS A 274 27.07 -21.91 -22.86
N GLN A 275 26.85 -21.34 -21.66
CA GLN A 275 27.84 -20.48 -21.01
C GLN A 275 29.13 -21.26 -20.64
N SER A 276 28.99 -22.49 -20.13
CA SER A 276 30.14 -23.34 -19.81
C SER A 276 31.05 -23.52 -21.04
N LYS A 277 30.48 -23.87 -22.20
CA LYS A 277 31.24 -24.05 -23.46
C LYS A 277 31.96 -22.76 -23.92
N LYS A 278 31.32 -21.59 -23.75
CA LYS A 278 31.87 -20.30 -24.13
C LYS A 278 33.03 -19.83 -23.22
N THR A 279 33.11 -20.33 -22.01
CA THR A 279 34.00 -19.81 -20.97
C THR A 279 35.14 -20.76 -20.62
N ASN A 280 35.47 -21.71 -21.47
CA ASN A 280 36.58 -22.67 -21.29
C ASN A 280 36.54 -23.41 -19.94
N ASN A 281 35.39 -23.99 -19.63
CA ASN A 281 35.16 -24.87 -18.46
C ASN A 281 35.42 -24.20 -17.12
N LYS A 282 34.88 -23.02 -16.91
CA LYS A 282 34.79 -22.43 -15.57
C LYS A 282 33.99 -23.33 -14.61
N THR A 283 34.31 -23.23 -13.33
CA THR A 283 33.56 -23.90 -12.27
C THR A 283 32.10 -23.35 -12.23
N ILE A 284 31.21 -24.12 -11.67
CA ILE A 284 29.82 -23.69 -11.49
C ILE A 284 29.71 -22.41 -10.68
N GLN A 285 30.53 -22.21 -9.65
CA GLN A 285 30.57 -20.98 -8.89
C GLN A 285 31.00 -19.79 -9.75
N GLU A 286 32.10 -19.90 -10.50
CA GLU A 286 32.58 -18.82 -11.36
C GLU A 286 31.53 -18.39 -12.40
N LEU A 287 30.74 -19.34 -12.91
CA LEU A 287 29.66 -19.02 -13.85
C LEU A 287 28.48 -18.30 -13.18
N LEU A 288 28.07 -18.76 -12.01
CA LEU A 288 26.95 -18.14 -11.29
C LEU A 288 27.36 -16.79 -10.68
N ASP A 289 28.61 -16.58 -10.28
CA ASP A 289 29.11 -15.28 -9.80
C ASP A 289 29.15 -14.22 -10.91
N CYS A 290 29.02 -14.61 -12.18
CA CYS A 290 28.84 -13.66 -13.29
C CYS A 290 27.43 -13.03 -13.34
N VAL A 291 26.44 -13.67 -12.71
CA VAL A 291 25.04 -13.23 -12.77
C VAL A 291 24.45 -12.95 -11.40
N PHE A 292 25.03 -13.47 -10.33
CA PHE A 292 24.55 -13.30 -8.96
C PHE A 292 25.61 -12.65 -8.06
N ASN A 293 25.14 -12.05 -6.98
CA ASN A 293 26.00 -11.73 -5.84
C ASN A 293 26.58 -13.05 -5.27
N TYR A 294 27.87 -13.06 -4.93
CA TYR A 294 28.57 -14.27 -4.46
C TYR A 294 27.91 -14.95 -3.25
N LYS A 295 27.26 -14.19 -2.35
CA LYS A 295 26.51 -14.77 -1.23
C LYS A 295 25.30 -15.58 -1.74
N LEU A 296 24.59 -15.06 -2.73
CA LEU A 296 23.45 -15.75 -3.33
C LEU A 296 23.92 -17.01 -4.08
N THR A 297 25.00 -16.93 -4.84
CA THR A 297 25.63 -18.10 -5.47
C THR A 297 25.91 -19.20 -4.44
N ASN A 298 26.55 -18.87 -3.32
CA ASN A 298 26.90 -19.85 -2.29
C ASN A 298 25.64 -20.51 -1.67
N ILE A 299 24.58 -19.74 -1.46
CA ILE A 299 23.30 -20.26 -0.94
C ILE A 299 22.65 -21.23 -1.94
N ILE A 300 22.57 -20.82 -3.21
CA ILE A 300 22.00 -21.64 -4.27
C ILE A 300 22.78 -22.96 -4.40
N LEU A 301 24.11 -22.92 -4.46
CA LEU A 301 24.94 -24.11 -4.55
C LEU A 301 24.81 -25.00 -3.31
N LYS A 302 24.83 -24.44 -2.11
CA LYS A 302 24.63 -25.15 -0.85
C LYS A 302 23.26 -25.86 -0.81
N LYS A 303 22.17 -25.17 -1.17
CA LYS A 303 20.82 -25.76 -1.26
C LYS A 303 20.72 -26.85 -2.33
N SER A 304 21.50 -26.70 -3.41
CA SER A 304 21.55 -27.70 -4.49
C SER A 304 22.44 -28.89 -4.18
N GLY A 305 23.19 -28.87 -3.06
CA GLY A 305 24.14 -29.92 -2.70
C GLY A 305 25.36 -30.01 -3.63
N ILE A 306 25.69 -28.92 -4.33
CA ILE A 306 26.72 -28.88 -5.35
C ILE A 306 27.99 -28.24 -4.77
N LYS A 307 29.18 -28.89 -4.96
CA LYS A 307 30.45 -28.30 -4.58
C LYS A 307 30.83 -27.16 -5.52
N ASN A 308 31.32 -26.07 -4.97
CA ASN A 308 31.62 -24.82 -5.69
C ASN A 308 32.62 -24.98 -6.86
N ASN A 309 33.60 -25.88 -6.70
CA ASN A 309 34.66 -26.13 -7.67
C ASN A 309 34.31 -27.17 -8.76
N LYS A 310 33.07 -27.64 -8.82
CA LYS A 310 32.61 -28.62 -9.80
C LYS A 310 32.42 -27.95 -11.18
N LEU A 311 32.84 -28.61 -12.25
CA LEU A 311 32.56 -28.16 -13.62
C LEU A 311 31.12 -28.50 -14.02
N VAL A 312 30.52 -27.71 -14.91
CA VAL A 312 29.14 -27.95 -15.38
C VAL A 312 28.98 -29.34 -16.02
N GLU A 313 29.99 -29.77 -16.77
CA GLU A 313 30.03 -31.09 -17.43
C GLU A 313 30.07 -32.27 -16.44
N GLN A 314 30.50 -32.01 -15.21
CA GLN A 314 30.54 -33.01 -14.13
C GLN A 314 29.22 -33.09 -13.34
N LEU A 315 28.29 -32.18 -13.61
CA LEU A 315 26.97 -32.19 -12.94
C LEU A 315 26.12 -33.32 -13.51
N THR A 316 25.53 -34.10 -12.62
CA THR A 316 24.52 -35.08 -13.00
C THR A 316 23.21 -34.40 -13.43
N SER A 317 22.36 -35.12 -14.17
CA SER A 317 21.05 -34.59 -14.56
C SER A 317 20.21 -34.18 -13.35
N ASN A 318 20.28 -34.91 -12.22
CA ASN A 318 19.58 -34.56 -10.99
C ASN A 318 20.11 -33.26 -10.36
N GLU A 319 21.44 -33.09 -10.31
CA GLU A 319 22.08 -31.86 -9.80
C GLU A 319 21.71 -30.66 -10.66
N LEU A 320 21.67 -30.81 -11.98
CA LEU A 320 21.22 -29.76 -12.89
C LEU A 320 19.77 -29.35 -12.65
N THR A 321 18.88 -30.33 -12.45
CA THR A 321 17.46 -30.07 -12.17
C THR A 321 17.28 -29.36 -10.82
N VAL A 322 17.95 -29.82 -9.77
CA VAL A 322 17.88 -29.18 -8.43
C VAL A 322 18.48 -27.78 -8.45
N LEU A 323 19.57 -27.58 -9.16
CA LEU A 323 20.16 -26.25 -9.37
C LEU A 323 19.18 -25.32 -10.09
N ALA A 324 18.60 -25.80 -11.19
CA ALA A 324 17.61 -25.04 -11.95
C ALA A 324 16.39 -24.64 -11.08
N GLN A 325 15.90 -25.54 -10.25
CA GLN A 325 14.82 -25.22 -9.29
C GLN A 325 15.23 -24.13 -8.32
N ASN A 326 16.44 -24.20 -7.76
CA ASN A 326 16.92 -23.18 -6.80
C ASN A 326 17.26 -21.83 -7.46
N VAL A 327 17.35 -21.76 -8.80
CA VAL A 327 17.56 -20.50 -9.53
C VAL A 327 16.25 -19.93 -10.06
N ILE A 328 15.42 -20.76 -10.69
CA ILE A 328 14.21 -20.34 -11.42
C ILE A 328 12.93 -20.42 -10.56
N SER A 329 12.94 -21.22 -9.51
CA SER A 329 11.77 -21.45 -8.65
C SER A 329 12.17 -21.70 -7.20
N PHE A 330 12.91 -20.75 -6.62
CA PHE A 330 13.35 -20.84 -5.22
C PHE A 330 12.17 -20.65 -4.28
N ASP A 331 11.84 -21.66 -3.50
CA ASP A 331 10.67 -21.68 -2.63
C ASP A 331 10.93 -21.01 -1.28
N ILE A 332 10.02 -20.12 -0.89
CA ILE A 332 9.96 -19.54 0.46
C ILE A 332 8.53 -19.68 0.99
N GLU A 333 8.38 -20.43 2.06
CA GLU A 333 7.12 -20.42 2.82
C GLU A 333 6.99 -19.12 3.60
N ILE A 334 5.90 -18.41 3.38
CA ILE A 334 5.58 -17.16 4.10
C ILE A 334 4.71 -17.53 5.29
N ILE A 335 5.21 -17.22 6.49
CA ILE A 335 4.57 -17.56 7.77
C ILE A 335 3.89 -16.36 8.42
N ASP A 336 4.30 -15.12 8.07
CA ASP A 336 3.77 -13.89 8.63
C ASP A 336 4.15 -12.69 7.77
N THR A 337 3.62 -11.53 8.09
CA THR A 337 4.08 -10.23 7.58
C THR A 337 4.71 -9.42 8.71
N MET A 338 5.38 -8.30 8.39
CA MET A 338 5.68 -7.30 9.41
C MET A 338 4.38 -6.63 9.89
N THR A 339 4.47 -5.86 10.97
CA THR A 339 3.31 -5.33 11.70
C THR A 339 2.76 -4.04 11.06
N PHE A 340 1.67 -3.52 11.62
CA PHE A 340 1.12 -2.22 11.22
C PHE A 340 2.14 -1.07 11.32
N LYS A 341 3.11 -1.17 12.20
CA LYS A 341 4.15 -0.15 12.36
C LYS A 341 5.02 0.00 11.11
N GLU A 342 5.28 -1.11 10.44
CA GLU A 342 6.09 -1.17 9.22
C GLU A 342 5.23 -1.09 7.93
N SER A 343 3.91 -1.25 8.04
CA SER A 343 3.01 -1.23 6.89
C SER A 343 2.78 0.19 6.37
N GLN A 344 2.73 0.35 5.05
CA GLN A 344 2.41 1.63 4.44
C GLN A 344 0.90 1.89 4.41
N VAL A 345 0.09 0.84 4.26
CA VAL A 345 -1.37 0.89 4.22
C VAL A 345 -1.99 -0.30 4.95
N CYS A 346 -3.30 -0.28 5.12
CA CYS A 346 -4.09 -1.42 5.60
C CYS A 346 -4.96 -1.97 4.48
N SER A 347 -5.09 -3.28 4.43
CA SER A 347 -6.14 -3.97 3.71
C SER A 347 -7.30 -4.22 4.66
N GLY A 348 -8.52 -3.88 4.26
CA GLY A 348 -9.70 -3.91 5.13
C GLY A 348 -10.15 -2.52 5.57
N GLY A 349 -11.24 -2.44 6.29
CA GLY A 349 -11.89 -1.20 6.69
C GLY A 349 -13.41 -1.30 6.63
N ILE A 350 -14.08 -0.17 6.53
CA ILE A 350 -15.55 -0.13 6.36
C ILE A 350 -15.90 -0.54 4.93
N PRO A 351 -16.80 -1.53 4.73
CA PRO A 351 -17.18 -2.01 3.41
C PRO A 351 -17.81 -0.92 2.55
N LEU A 352 -17.46 -0.86 1.27
CA LEU A 352 -18.04 0.11 0.32
C LEU A 352 -19.53 -0.09 0.10
N CYS A 353 -20.08 -1.28 0.30
CA CYS A 353 -21.53 -1.52 0.21
C CYS A 353 -22.33 -0.86 1.34
N GLU A 354 -21.70 -0.29 2.35
CA GLU A 354 -22.35 0.45 3.43
C GLU A 354 -22.34 1.97 3.22
N ILE A 355 -21.83 2.44 2.09
CA ILE A 355 -21.81 3.85 1.71
C ILE A 355 -22.52 4.08 0.37
N ASN A 356 -23.06 5.26 0.19
CA ASN A 356 -23.58 5.70 -1.09
C ASN A 356 -22.43 5.94 -2.07
N LYS A 357 -22.41 5.27 -3.21
CA LYS A 357 -21.33 5.31 -4.20
C LYS A 357 -21.10 6.69 -4.86
N ASP A 358 -22.13 7.54 -4.87
CA ASP A 358 -22.08 8.88 -5.51
C ASP A 358 -21.58 9.96 -4.54
N THR A 359 -21.85 9.80 -3.23
CA THR A 359 -21.60 10.83 -2.22
C THR A 359 -20.64 10.41 -1.11
N LEU A 360 -20.39 9.11 -0.97
CA LEU A 360 -19.72 8.46 0.17
C LEU A 360 -20.38 8.75 1.53
N GLU A 361 -21.67 9.09 1.52
CA GLU A 361 -22.50 9.16 2.71
C GLU A 361 -22.80 7.75 3.24
N SER A 362 -22.81 7.59 4.55
CA SER A 362 -23.22 6.35 5.20
C SER A 362 -24.66 5.98 4.85
N LEU A 363 -24.90 4.75 4.42
CA LEU A 363 -26.26 4.22 4.24
C LEU A 363 -26.95 3.89 5.58
N LYS A 364 -26.19 3.89 6.68
CA LYS A 364 -26.70 3.59 8.03
C LYS A 364 -27.00 4.84 8.86
N VAL A 365 -26.23 5.92 8.64
CA VAL A 365 -26.35 7.14 9.44
C VAL A 365 -26.37 8.36 8.50
N LYS A 366 -27.52 8.98 8.37
CA LYS A 366 -27.70 10.17 7.52
C LYS A 366 -26.79 11.32 7.98
N ASN A 367 -26.17 12.05 7.02
CA ASN A 367 -25.24 13.15 7.21
C ASN A 367 -23.87 12.76 7.81
N LEU A 368 -23.56 11.47 7.82
CA LEU A 368 -22.23 10.93 8.14
C LEU A 368 -21.55 10.50 6.83
N TYR A 369 -20.33 10.95 6.59
CA TYR A 369 -19.54 10.64 5.40
C TYR A 369 -18.24 9.97 5.77
N LEU A 370 -17.75 9.08 4.92
CA LEU A 370 -16.49 8.38 5.11
C LEU A 370 -15.58 8.62 3.93
N THR A 371 -14.27 8.86 4.18
CA THR A 371 -13.32 9.13 3.11
C THR A 371 -11.91 8.64 3.42
N GLY A 372 -11.19 8.21 2.39
CA GLY A 372 -9.83 7.71 2.49
C GLY A 372 -9.73 6.30 3.06
N GLU A 373 -8.62 6.01 3.69
CA GLU A 373 -8.18 4.69 4.12
C GLU A 373 -8.98 4.07 5.29
N ILE A 374 -10.01 4.75 5.78
CA ILE A 374 -11.01 4.16 6.70
C ILE A 374 -11.93 3.16 5.98
N LEU A 375 -12.06 3.29 4.67
CA LEU A 375 -12.83 2.42 3.78
C LEU A 375 -12.00 1.19 3.40
N ASP A 376 -12.68 0.07 3.07
CA ASP A 376 -12.07 -1.16 2.58
C ASP A 376 -11.52 -1.00 1.16
N VAL A 377 -10.44 -0.23 1.04
CA VAL A 377 -9.72 0.00 -0.21
C VAL A 377 -8.23 0.11 0.08
N ASP A 378 -7.45 -0.75 -0.53
CA ASP A 378 -5.99 -0.63 -0.60
C ASP A 378 -5.51 -0.75 -2.05
N GLY A 379 -4.54 0.05 -2.42
CA GLY A 379 -3.93 0.08 -3.75
C GLY A 379 -2.47 -0.34 -3.72
N ASN A 380 -1.95 -0.70 -4.89
CA ASN A 380 -0.54 -1.02 -5.10
C ASN A 380 0.39 0.13 -4.68
N CYS A 381 1.70 -0.13 -4.57
CA CYS A 381 2.70 0.94 -4.51
C CYS A 381 2.63 1.81 -5.76
N GLY A 382 2.68 3.15 -5.61
CA GLY A 382 2.79 4.00 -6.79
C GLY A 382 1.78 5.12 -6.93
N GLY A 383 1.31 5.71 -5.84
CA GLY A 383 0.40 6.86 -5.86
C GLY A 383 -1.09 6.49 -5.80
N TYR A 384 -1.43 5.21 -5.84
CA TYR A 384 -2.82 4.73 -5.87
C TYR A 384 -3.58 5.02 -4.57
N ASN A 385 -2.96 4.76 -3.41
CA ASN A 385 -3.57 4.98 -2.10
C ASN A 385 -3.82 6.47 -1.82
N LEU A 386 -2.87 7.33 -2.15
CA LEU A 386 -3.08 8.78 -2.11
C LEU A 386 -4.13 9.20 -3.13
N GLY A 387 -4.09 8.65 -4.35
CA GLY A 387 -5.08 8.90 -5.40
C GLY A 387 -6.50 8.60 -4.94
N PHE A 388 -6.74 7.45 -4.30
CA PHE A 388 -8.04 7.14 -3.71
C PHE A 388 -8.43 8.10 -2.59
N ALA A 389 -7.47 8.48 -1.73
CA ALA A 389 -7.72 9.49 -0.69
C ALA A 389 -8.14 10.85 -1.28
N TRP A 390 -7.51 11.28 -2.39
CA TRP A 390 -7.90 12.51 -3.10
C TRP A 390 -9.29 12.40 -3.73
N ILE A 391 -9.56 11.31 -4.46
CA ILE A 391 -10.86 11.07 -5.11
C ILE A 391 -11.98 11.09 -4.08
N SER A 392 -11.86 10.30 -3.02
CA SER A 392 -12.87 10.20 -1.97
C SER A 392 -13.06 11.53 -1.23
N GLY A 393 -11.98 12.27 -0.98
CA GLY A 393 -12.04 13.62 -0.40
C GLY A 393 -12.77 14.62 -1.28
N ILE A 394 -12.54 14.60 -2.60
CA ILE A 394 -13.24 15.46 -3.57
C ILE A 394 -14.72 15.13 -3.63
N ILE A 395 -15.08 13.83 -3.69
CA ILE A 395 -16.49 13.39 -3.74
C ILE A 395 -17.23 13.87 -2.49
N VAL A 396 -16.70 13.59 -1.30
CA VAL A 396 -17.34 14.01 -0.04
C VAL A 396 -17.40 15.54 0.05
N GLY A 397 -16.32 16.24 -0.28
CA GLY A 397 -16.31 17.70 -0.28
C GLY A 397 -17.34 18.33 -1.21
N ASN A 398 -17.67 17.68 -2.33
CA ASN A 398 -18.72 18.11 -3.26
C ASN A 398 -20.14 17.75 -2.77
N SER A 399 -20.29 16.80 -1.85
CA SER A 399 -21.57 16.23 -1.44
C SER A 399 -22.04 16.74 -0.07
N VAL A 400 -21.11 16.90 0.88
CA VAL A 400 -21.42 17.29 2.25
C VAL A 400 -22.10 18.66 2.31
N GLY A 401 -23.16 18.80 3.11
CA GLY A 401 -23.88 20.06 3.23
C GLY A 401 -25.00 20.30 2.20
N ARG A 402 -25.19 19.42 1.22
CA ARG A 402 -26.31 19.49 0.24
C ARG A 402 -27.63 19.03 0.81
#